data_baa626fd85f5c56db43b2710533306b9
#
_entry.id   baa626fd85f5c56db43b2710533306b9
#
_cell.length_a   1.000
_cell.length_b   1.000
_cell.length_c   1.000
_cell.angle_alpha   90.00
_cell.angle_beta   90.00
_cell.angle_gamma   90.00
#
_symmetry.space_group_name_H-M   'P 1'
#
loop_
_entity.id
_entity.type
_entity.pdbx_description
1 polymer ?
#
loop_
_entity_poly.entity_id
_entity_poly.type
_entity_poly.pdbx_seq_one_letter_code
_entity_poly.pdbx_strand_id
1 'polypeptide(L)'
;DMAIVNPATSITYDDLPTETLALIEDVVLNRRPDATERLIDFAEKHRGEAIKKENNIDEDRHRQPVADRLKQALVKGISTHLETDLAEAVRQYGSALAVIEQPLMDGMNRVGQLFGDGKMFLPQVVKSARTMKQAVGILQPLIEQKNPRNGETSKRGKFIVATVKGDVHDIGKNIVAVILACNNFEVIDLGVMVPAEKIVERAIAEQADFIGLSGLITPSLEEMCHVVSEMEKAGLRTPVIIGGATTSKLHTAVKIAPCYSGAVIHAGDASQNPLIAAQLLNPQTREEFIRSIRTEQEALRNSLKPVDLVTLSEVERYAPYIDWDTYTAPRPRQMGLHTVPVTVGDIRPFINWRVFFSVWKIGAGYASIADMQGCDHCKAVWLASFPSAERAKAAEAMQLYKEANHLLDTLEAENNTSPQACYLLAEAASYDNIIRLRL
;
A
#
# COMPACT_ATOMS: atom_id res chain seq x y z
N ASP A 1 -18.70 -0.27 -16.15
CA ASP A 1 -17.73 -0.33 -15.05
C ASP A 1 -17.62 1.03 -14.38
N MET A 2 -17.26 1.04 -13.09
CA MET A 2 -17.09 2.27 -12.30
C MET A 2 -15.74 2.23 -11.62
N ALA A 3 -15.11 3.40 -11.43
CA ALA A 3 -13.84 3.53 -10.72
C ALA A 3 -13.94 4.62 -9.66
N ILE A 4 -13.26 4.40 -8.53
CA ILE A 4 -13.06 5.43 -7.51
C ILE A 4 -11.68 6.02 -7.76
N VAL A 5 -11.65 7.32 -8.09
CA VAL A 5 -10.41 8.03 -8.41
C VAL A 5 -10.22 9.20 -7.46
N ASN A 6 -8.96 9.57 -7.22
CA ASN A 6 -8.65 10.81 -6.54
C ASN A 6 -8.58 11.94 -7.59
N PRO A 7 -9.50 12.91 -7.60
CA PRO A 7 -9.48 14.00 -8.57
C PRO A 7 -8.36 15.03 -8.30
N ALA A 8 -7.71 14.93 -7.15
CA ALA A 8 -6.62 15.81 -6.75
C ALA A 8 -5.30 15.45 -7.46
N THR A 9 -5.28 15.45 -8.78
CA THR A 9 -4.08 15.30 -9.59
C THR A 9 -3.77 16.65 -10.25
N SER A 10 -2.49 16.99 -10.34
CA SER A 10 -2.02 18.24 -10.97
C SER A 10 -2.12 18.22 -12.50
N ILE A 11 -2.54 17.11 -13.09
CA ILE A 11 -2.66 16.92 -14.53
C ILE A 11 -4.12 16.60 -14.84
N THR A 12 -4.77 17.43 -15.65
CA THR A 12 -6.13 17.20 -16.13
C THR A 12 -6.13 16.46 -17.46
N TYR A 13 -7.30 15.96 -17.85
CA TYR A 13 -7.48 15.22 -19.11
C TYR A 13 -7.04 16.07 -20.33
N ASP A 14 -7.33 17.38 -20.30
CA ASP A 14 -7.03 18.31 -21.37
C ASP A 14 -5.54 18.72 -21.42
N ASP A 15 -4.79 18.48 -20.35
CA ASP A 15 -3.35 18.79 -20.28
C ASP A 15 -2.47 17.69 -20.89
N LEU A 16 -3.05 16.53 -21.21
CA LEU A 16 -2.30 15.40 -21.72
C LEU A 16 -2.04 15.53 -23.24
N PRO A 17 -0.80 15.24 -23.69
CA PRO A 17 -0.54 15.11 -25.13
C PRO A 17 -1.45 14.05 -25.75
N THR A 18 -1.96 14.30 -26.96
CA THR A 18 -2.92 13.44 -27.64
C THR A 18 -2.48 11.97 -27.75
N GLU A 19 -1.19 11.74 -27.97
CA GLU A 19 -0.62 10.38 -28.04
C GLU A 19 -0.69 9.67 -26.67
N THR A 20 -0.31 10.37 -25.60
CA THR A 20 -0.37 9.85 -24.23
C THR A 20 -1.81 9.55 -23.82
N LEU A 21 -2.72 10.49 -24.16
CA LEU A 21 -4.14 10.36 -23.89
C LEU A 21 -4.72 9.11 -24.58
N ALA A 22 -4.42 8.91 -25.87
CA ALA A 22 -4.89 7.74 -26.61
C ALA A 22 -4.41 6.42 -25.98
N LEU A 23 -3.17 6.35 -25.53
CA LEU A 23 -2.63 5.16 -24.85
C LEU A 23 -3.31 4.90 -23.50
N ILE A 24 -3.58 5.93 -22.74
CA ILE A 24 -4.30 5.81 -21.45
C ILE A 24 -5.74 5.36 -21.69
N GLU A 25 -6.43 5.97 -22.66
CA GLU A 25 -7.80 5.59 -23.00
C GLU A 25 -7.90 4.15 -23.50
N ASP A 26 -6.94 3.69 -24.30
CA ASP A 26 -6.90 2.30 -24.77
C ASP A 26 -6.88 1.31 -23.59
N VAL A 27 -6.16 1.65 -22.50
CA VAL A 27 -6.11 0.83 -21.28
C VAL A 27 -7.40 0.95 -20.47
N VAL A 28 -7.84 2.18 -20.17
CA VAL A 28 -9.00 2.42 -19.30
C VAL A 28 -10.28 1.88 -19.92
N LEU A 29 -10.44 2.03 -21.23
CA LEU A 29 -11.63 1.61 -21.97
C LEU A 29 -11.50 0.19 -22.56
N ASN A 30 -10.37 -0.48 -22.28
CA ASN A 30 -10.07 -1.84 -22.79
C ASN A 30 -10.28 -1.97 -24.32
N ARG A 31 -9.81 -0.96 -25.08
CA ARG A 31 -10.04 -0.88 -26.53
C ARG A 31 -9.27 -1.92 -27.32
N ARG A 32 -8.16 -2.43 -26.73
CA ARG A 32 -7.29 -3.40 -27.42
C ARG A 32 -6.53 -4.30 -26.44
N PRO A 33 -6.24 -5.55 -26.82
CA PRO A 33 -5.58 -6.54 -25.94
C PRO A 33 -4.17 -6.15 -25.51
N ASP A 34 -3.42 -5.41 -26.36
CA ASP A 34 -2.03 -4.99 -26.12
C ASP A 34 -1.91 -3.57 -25.50
N ALA A 35 -3.04 -2.97 -25.04
CA ALA A 35 -3.07 -1.60 -24.54
C ALA A 35 -2.10 -1.38 -23.36
N THR A 36 -2.07 -2.29 -22.41
CA THR A 36 -1.20 -2.22 -21.24
C THR A 36 0.29 -2.27 -21.61
N GLU A 37 0.65 -3.17 -22.55
CA GLU A 37 2.03 -3.31 -23.00
C GLU A 37 2.51 -2.05 -23.72
N ARG A 38 1.67 -1.47 -24.58
CA ARG A 38 1.97 -0.23 -25.30
C ARG A 38 2.17 0.96 -24.35
N LEU A 39 1.33 1.10 -23.32
CA LEU A 39 1.47 2.17 -22.35
C LEU A 39 2.74 2.01 -21.52
N ILE A 40 3.11 0.78 -21.16
CA ILE A 40 4.38 0.47 -20.46
C ILE A 40 5.57 0.84 -21.34
N ASP A 41 5.58 0.41 -22.60
CA ASP A 41 6.67 0.70 -23.54
C ASP A 41 6.81 2.22 -23.78
N PHE A 42 5.69 2.94 -23.84
CA PHE A 42 5.70 4.39 -23.94
C PHE A 42 6.30 5.04 -22.67
N ALA A 43 5.88 4.61 -21.50
CA ALA A 43 6.39 5.13 -20.23
C ALA A 43 7.90 4.83 -20.06
N GLU A 44 8.36 3.66 -20.48
CA GLU A 44 9.79 3.31 -20.47
C GLU A 44 10.61 4.19 -21.42
N LYS A 45 10.13 4.47 -22.62
CA LYS A 45 10.79 5.36 -23.59
C LYS A 45 10.90 6.80 -23.06
N HIS A 46 9.86 7.31 -22.41
CA HIS A 46 9.84 8.69 -21.88
C HIS A 46 10.60 8.85 -20.55
N ARG A 47 10.77 7.77 -19.76
CA ARG A 47 11.76 7.75 -18.67
C ARG A 47 13.20 7.92 -19.18
N GLY A 48 13.47 7.48 -20.41
CA GLY A 48 14.81 7.55 -21.03
C GLY A 48 15.22 8.93 -21.53
N GLU A 49 14.34 9.91 -21.62
CA GLU A 49 14.75 11.29 -21.97
C GLU A 49 15.55 11.97 -20.85
N ALA A 50 15.42 11.49 -19.60
CA ALA A 50 16.28 11.89 -18.48
C ALA A 50 17.62 11.10 -18.43
N ILE A 51 17.75 10.02 -19.19
CA ILE A 51 18.96 9.17 -19.24
C ILE A 51 19.31 8.89 -20.72
N LYS A 52 19.90 9.89 -21.38
CA LYS A 52 20.57 9.65 -22.65
C LYS A 52 21.82 8.83 -22.42
N LYS A 53 21.73 7.51 -22.68
CA LYS A 53 22.79 6.60 -23.18
C LYS A 53 22.37 5.14 -23.01
N GLU A 54 21.63 4.61 -23.97
CA GLU A 54 21.62 3.16 -24.20
C GLU A 54 21.19 2.88 -25.66
N ASN A 55 22.06 3.24 -26.59
CA ASN A 55 22.02 2.66 -27.93
C ASN A 55 23.38 2.02 -28.20
N ASN A 56 23.54 0.78 -27.72
CA ASN A 56 24.48 -0.23 -28.22
C ASN A 56 24.38 -1.49 -27.36
N ILE A 57 23.14 -2.05 -27.24
CA ILE A 57 22.87 -3.12 -26.27
C ILE A 57 23.35 -4.49 -26.79
N ASP A 58 23.37 -4.73 -28.10
CA ASP A 58 23.69 -6.06 -28.62
C ASP A 58 25.19 -6.37 -28.71
N GLU A 59 26.04 -5.39 -28.99
CA GLU A 59 27.49 -5.63 -29.10
C GLU A 59 28.17 -5.76 -27.72
N ASP A 60 27.68 -5.08 -26.68
CA ASP A 60 28.24 -5.16 -25.33
C ASP A 60 27.69 -6.34 -24.50
N ARG A 61 26.60 -6.96 -24.94
CA ARG A 61 25.95 -8.07 -24.22
C ARG A 61 26.85 -9.30 -24.11
N HIS A 62 27.53 -9.68 -25.19
CA HIS A 62 28.45 -10.83 -25.19
C HIS A 62 29.68 -10.65 -24.31
N ARG A 63 29.98 -9.43 -23.90
CA ARG A 63 31.08 -9.12 -22.96
C ARG A 63 30.66 -9.23 -21.49
N GLN A 64 29.35 -9.27 -21.22
CA GLN A 64 28.83 -9.37 -19.85
C GLN A 64 28.81 -10.84 -19.39
N PRO A 65 29.07 -11.10 -18.09
CA PRO A 65 28.91 -12.43 -17.50
C PRO A 65 27.48 -12.94 -17.71
N VAL A 66 27.33 -14.24 -17.97
CA VAL A 66 26.01 -14.87 -18.21
C VAL A 66 25.03 -14.64 -17.06
N ALA A 67 25.52 -14.58 -15.82
CA ALA A 67 24.73 -14.27 -14.65
C ALA A 67 24.05 -12.88 -14.74
N ASP A 68 24.80 -11.87 -15.18
CA ASP A 68 24.29 -10.50 -15.30
C ASP A 68 23.32 -10.37 -16.47
N ARG A 69 23.56 -11.11 -17.57
CA ARG A 69 22.64 -11.20 -18.70
C ARG A 69 21.28 -11.79 -18.27
N LEU A 70 21.30 -12.88 -17.50
CA LEU A 70 20.10 -13.52 -16.96
C LEU A 70 19.38 -12.60 -15.95
N LYS A 71 20.10 -11.91 -15.07
CA LYS A 71 19.51 -10.89 -14.16
C LYS A 71 18.83 -9.77 -14.94
N GLN A 72 19.49 -9.24 -15.98
CA GLN A 72 18.91 -8.20 -16.83
C GLN A 72 17.70 -8.69 -17.61
N ALA A 73 17.74 -9.93 -18.15
CA ALA A 73 16.62 -10.55 -18.83
C ALA A 73 15.38 -10.62 -17.93
N LEU A 74 15.54 -10.97 -16.66
CA LEU A 74 14.46 -10.98 -15.68
C LEU A 74 13.98 -9.57 -15.33
N VAL A 75 14.89 -8.64 -15.02
CA VAL A 75 14.52 -7.26 -14.65
C VAL A 75 13.78 -6.55 -15.79
N LYS A 76 14.22 -6.75 -17.05
CA LYS A 76 13.59 -6.13 -18.23
C LYS A 76 12.42 -6.98 -18.79
N GLY A 77 12.23 -8.20 -18.32
CA GLY A 77 11.21 -9.12 -18.83
C GLY A 77 11.47 -9.55 -20.28
N ILE A 78 12.74 -9.71 -20.69
CA ILE A 78 13.14 -10.05 -22.06
C ILE A 78 13.47 -11.53 -22.15
N SER A 79 12.83 -12.25 -23.09
CA SER A 79 13.05 -13.69 -23.29
C SER A 79 13.82 -14.04 -24.58
N THR A 80 14.15 -13.07 -25.42
CA THR A 80 14.69 -13.28 -26.78
C THR A 80 15.95 -14.14 -26.82
N HIS A 81 16.82 -14.05 -25.79
CA HIS A 81 18.09 -14.81 -25.75
C HIS A 81 18.14 -15.80 -24.57
N LEU A 82 17.00 -16.07 -23.96
CA LEU A 82 16.93 -16.81 -22.72
C LEU A 82 17.48 -18.25 -22.87
N GLU A 83 17.16 -18.94 -23.96
CA GLU A 83 17.64 -20.32 -24.22
C GLU A 83 19.15 -20.41 -24.32
N THR A 84 19.76 -19.49 -25.07
CA THR A 84 21.20 -19.46 -25.26
C THR A 84 21.96 -19.12 -23.97
N ASP A 85 21.46 -18.15 -23.22
CA ASP A 85 22.06 -17.75 -21.94
C ASP A 85 21.90 -18.84 -20.89
N LEU A 86 20.75 -19.50 -20.83
CA LEU A 86 20.53 -20.62 -19.90
C LEU A 86 21.42 -21.82 -20.23
N ALA A 87 21.60 -22.15 -21.52
CA ALA A 87 22.50 -23.21 -21.93
C ALA A 87 23.97 -22.93 -21.58
N GLU A 88 24.40 -21.67 -21.69
CA GLU A 88 25.72 -21.21 -21.24
C GLU A 88 25.85 -21.26 -19.73
N ALA A 89 24.83 -20.78 -19.00
CA ALA A 89 24.80 -20.79 -17.54
C ALA A 89 24.85 -22.21 -16.97
N VAL A 90 24.10 -23.17 -17.55
CA VAL A 90 24.16 -24.58 -17.12
C VAL A 90 25.56 -25.18 -17.26
N ARG A 91 26.30 -24.81 -18.32
CA ARG A 91 27.68 -25.24 -18.49
C ARG A 91 28.60 -24.61 -17.45
N GLN A 92 28.40 -23.34 -17.13
CA GLN A 92 29.23 -22.60 -16.18
C GLN A 92 28.94 -23.00 -14.72
N TYR A 93 27.68 -23.19 -14.35
CA TYR A 93 27.25 -23.51 -12.98
C TYR A 93 27.19 -25.02 -12.72
N GLY A 94 27.39 -25.85 -13.74
CA GLY A 94 27.44 -27.32 -13.62
C GLY A 94 26.08 -28.02 -13.45
N SER A 95 25.02 -27.30 -13.11
CA SER A 95 23.67 -27.86 -12.99
C SER A 95 22.58 -26.83 -13.28
N ALA A 96 21.44 -27.30 -13.83
CA ALA A 96 20.28 -26.49 -14.06
C ALA A 96 19.68 -25.94 -12.75
N LEU A 97 19.74 -26.71 -11.68
CA LEU A 97 19.28 -26.29 -10.34
C LEU A 97 20.10 -25.10 -9.83
N ALA A 98 21.43 -25.15 -9.94
CA ALA A 98 22.30 -24.05 -9.53
C ALA A 98 22.05 -22.76 -10.31
N VAL A 99 21.64 -22.85 -11.59
CA VAL A 99 21.24 -21.67 -12.38
C VAL A 99 19.95 -21.05 -11.85
N ILE A 100 19.00 -21.87 -11.41
CA ILE A 100 17.77 -21.37 -10.80
C ILE A 100 18.09 -20.71 -9.45
N GLU A 101 18.83 -21.38 -8.58
CA GLU A 101 19.08 -20.97 -7.20
C GLU A 101 19.99 -19.72 -7.07
N GLN A 102 20.84 -19.46 -8.07
CA GLN A 102 21.77 -18.34 -8.03
C GLN A 102 21.37 -17.21 -9.01
N PRO A 103 21.75 -17.23 -10.31
CA PRO A 103 21.55 -16.04 -11.15
C PRO A 103 20.08 -15.70 -11.40
N LEU A 104 19.18 -16.70 -11.53
CA LEU A 104 17.76 -16.41 -11.74
C LEU A 104 17.10 -15.90 -10.46
N MET A 105 17.38 -16.49 -9.32
CA MET A 105 16.84 -15.99 -8.04
C MET A 105 17.39 -14.62 -7.67
N ASP A 106 18.67 -14.35 -7.93
CA ASP A 106 19.24 -13.01 -7.76
C ASP A 106 18.53 -11.96 -8.63
N GLY A 107 18.19 -12.33 -9.87
CA GLY A 107 17.40 -11.50 -10.77
C GLY A 107 16.02 -11.19 -10.20
N MET A 108 15.30 -12.20 -9.70
CA MET A 108 13.98 -12.01 -9.08
C MET A 108 14.05 -11.22 -7.77
N ASN A 109 15.07 -11.42 -6.96
CA ASN A 109 15.31 -10.60 -5.76
C ASN A 109 15.51 -9.12 -6.13
N ARG A 110 16.24 -8.85 -7.24
CA ARG A 110 16.42 -7.49 -7.74
C ARG A 110 15.09 -6.89 -8.24
N VAL A 111 14.26 -7.67 -8.92
CA VAL A 111 12.88 -7.26 -9.32
C VAL A 111 12.06 -6.89 -8.07
N GLY A 112 12.11 -7.72 -7.03
CA GLY A 112 11.44 -7.44 -5.76
C GLY A 112 11.91 -6.13 -5.11
N GLN A 113 13.22 -5.88 -5.06
CA GLN A 113 13.78 -4.62 -4.55
C GLN A 113 13.31 -3.40 -5.36
N LEU A 114 13.36 -3.48 -6.71
CA LEU A 114 12.92 -2.40 -7.58
C LEU A 114 11.43 -2.10 -7.43
N PHE A 115 10.62 -3.12 -7.22
CA PHE A 115 9.20 -2.97 -6.94
C PHE A 115 8.97 -2.32 -5.56
N GLY A 116 9.63 -2.79 -4.51
CA GLY A 116 9.57 -2.21 -3.16
C GLY A 116 10.04 -0.76 -3.11
N ASP A 117 11.07 -0.41 -3.88
CA ASP A 117 11.57 0.97 -4.03
C ASP A 117 10.63 1.87 -4.89
N GLY A 118 9.52 1.35 -5.41
CA GLY A 118 8.64 2.08 -6.33
C GLY A 118 9.26 2.39 -7.70
N LYS A 119 10.37 1.72 -8.05
CA LYS A 119 11.08 1.89 -9.33
C LYS A 119 10.58 0.94 -10.43
N MET A 120 9.77 -0.03 -10.07
CA MET A 120 9.13 -0.99 -10.96
C MET A 120 7.65 -1.12 -10.62
N PHE A 121 6.79 -1.29 -11.62
CA PHE A 121 5.34 -1.42 -11.45
C PHE A 121 4.90 -2.89 -11.56
N LEU A 122 3.72 -3.20 -11.02
CA LEU A 122 3.19 -4.57 -11.01
C LEU A 122 3.18 -5.24 -12.39
N PRO A 123 2.77 -4.61 -13.52
CA PRO A 123 2.83 -5.24 -14.83
C PRO A 123 4.25 -5.65 -15.24
N GLN A 124 5.26 -4.88 -14.87
CA GLN A 124 6.67 -5.22 -15.12
C GLN A 124 7.11 -6.42 -14.27
N VAL A 125 6.66 -6.50 -13.01
CA VAL A 125 6.90 -7.68 -12.15
C VAL A 125 6.26 -8.93 -12.76
N VAL A 126 5.03 -8.82 -13.26
CA VAL A 126 4.34 -9.94 -13.95
C VAL A 126 5.09 -10.37 -15.22
N LYS A 127 5.62 -9.42 -15.99
CA LYS A 127 6.45 -9.69 -17.17
C LYS A 127 7.75 -10.43 -16.77
N SER A 128 8.44 -9.96 -15.74
CA SER A 128 9.62 -10.63 -15.16
C SER A 128 9.31 -12.05 -14.69
N ALA A 129 8.17 -12.22 -14.02
CA ALA A 129 7.67 -13.51 -13.56
C ALA A 129 7.41 -14.50 -14.71
N ARG A 130 6.83 -14.01 -15.80
CA ARG A 130 6.62 -14.82 -17.02
C ARG A 130 7.96 -15.26 -17.60
N THR A 131 8.96 -14.38 -17.65
CA THR A 131 10.32 -14.71 -18.11
C THR A 131 10.98 -15.74 -17.18
N MET A 132 10.82 -15.62 -15.86
CA MET A 132 11.29 -16.63 -14.89
C MET A 132 10.64 -17.99 -15.13
N LYS A 133 9.31 -18.02 -15.33
CA LYS A 133 8.58 -19.26 -15.63
C LYS A 133 9.07 -19.92 -16.92
N GLN A 134 9.35 -19.14 -17.96
CA GLN A 134 9.93 -19.64 -19.20
C GLN A 134 11.34 -20.22 -18.95
N ALA A 135 12.19 -19.51 -18.19
CA ALA A 135 13.52 -19.99 -17.84
C ALA A 135 13.48 -21.33 -17.10
N VAL A 136 12.61 -21.47 -16.11
CA VAL A 136 12.41 -22.72 -15.36
C VAL A 136 11.88 -23.82 -16.29
N GLY A 137 10.93 -23.51 -17.17
CA GLY A 137 10.40 -24.47 -18.15
C GLY A 137 11.48 -25.01 -19.11
N ILE A 138 12.44 -24.17 -19.52
CA ILE A 138 13.57 -24.59 -20.38
C ILE A 138 14.55 -25.49 -19.59
N LEU A 139 14.77 -25.18 -18.29
CA LEU A 139 15.70 -25.93 -17.43
C LEU A 139 15.12 -27.23 -16.87
N GLN A 140 13.79 -27.34 -16.79
CA GLN A 140 13.10 -28.49 -16.19
C GLN A 140 13.48 -29.85 -16.80
N PRO A 141 13.52 -30.03 -18.14
CA PRO A 141 13.95 -31.29 -18.72
C PRO A 141 15.37 -31.73 -18.35
N LEU A 142 16.26 -30.73 -18.11
CA LEU A 142 17.65 -30.98 -17.72
C LEU A 142 17.77 -31.41 -16.25
N ILE A 143 16.83 -30.96 -15.42
CA ILE A 143 16.73 -31.35 -14.00
C ILE A 143 16.20 -32.81 -13.91
N GLU A 144 15.17 -33.12 -14.67
CA GLU A 144 14.53 -34.45 -14.69
C GLU A 144 15.48 -35.55 -15.23
N GLN A 145 16.31 -35.21 -16.21
CA GLN A 145 17.32 -36.16 -16.76
C GLN A 145 18.40 -36.53 -15.71
N LYS A 146 18.77 -35.62 -14.83
CA LYS A 146 19.81 -35.87 -13.80
C LYS A 146 19.28 -36.51 -12.51
N ASN A 147 17.97 -36.43 -12.23
CA ASN A 147 17.31 -37.00 -11.05
C ASN A 147 15.95 -37.64 -11.41
N PRO A 148 15.94 -38.86 -11.94
CA PRO A 148 14.69 -39.54 -12.38
C PRO A 148 13.72 -39.90 -11.23
N ARG A 149 14.08 -39.66 -9.96
CA ARG A 149 13.27 -40.02 -8.80
C ARG A 149 12.45 -38.86 -8.20
N ASN A 150 12.63 -37.61 -8.63
CA ASN A 150 11.84 -36.46 -8.20
C ASN A 150 11.24 -35.74 -9.39
N GLY A 151 10.25 -36.36 -10.02
CA GLY A 151 9.47 -35.81 -11.13
C GLY A 151 8.53 -34.65 -10.76
N GLU A 152 8.61 -34.12 -9.54
CA GLU A 152 8.01 -32.86 -9.14
C GLU A 152 9.12 -31.82 -9.01
N THR A 153 9.03 -30.74 -9.76
CA THR A 153 9.80 -29.52 -9.48
C THR A 153 9.57 -29.20 -8.01
N SER A 154 10.60 -29.43 -7.19
CA SER A 154 10.53 -29.20 -5.73
C SER A 154 10.14 -27.74 -5.51
N LYS A 155 8.88 -27.49 -5.22
CA LYS A 155 8.41 -26.19 -4.78
C LYS A 155 9.12 -25.84 -3.47
N ARG A 156 9.48 -24.59 -3.29
CA ARG A 156 10.27 -24.14 -2.13
C ARG A 156 9.50 -24.24 -0.82
N GLY A 157 8.16 -24.24 -0.87
CA GLY A 157 7.27 -24.35 0.28
C GLY A 157 5.84 -23.99 -0.10
N LYS A 158 4.90 -24.30 0.81
CA LYS A 158 3.47 -24.01 0.67
C LYS A 158 3.07 -22.77 1.45
N PHE A 159 2.40 -21.86 0.77
CA PHE A 159 1.92 -20.62 1.32
C PHE A 159 0.39 -20.56 1.25
N ILE A 160 -0.29 -20.45 2.36
CA ILE A 160 -1.70 -20.10 2.41
C ILE A 160 -1.80 -18.57 2.47
N VAL A 161 -2.62 -17.97 1.61
CA VAL A 161 -2.94 -16.54 1.67
C VAL A 161 -4.44 -16.34 1.82
N ALA A 162 -4.83 -15.42 2.69
CA ALA A 162 -6.23 -15.10 2.93
C ALA A 162 -6.41 -13.62 3.29
N THR A 163 -7.50 -13.02 2.83
CA THR A 163 -8.03 -11.79 3.43
C THR A 163 -8.97 -12.20 4.55
N VAL A 164 -8.71 -11.67 5.75
CA VAL A 164 -9.44 -12.09 6.96
C VAL A 164 -10.92 -11.75 6.91
N LYS A 165 -11.70 -12.37 7.78
CA LYS A 165 -13.15 -12.19 7.88
C LYS A 165 -13.53 -10.71 7.98
N GLY A 166 -14.64 -10.35 7.32
CA GLY A 166 -15.16 -8.97 7.31
C GLY A 166 -14.46 -8.04 6.32
N ASP A 167 -13.40 -8.49 5.65
CA ASP A 167 -12.64 -7.69 4.69
C ASP A 167 -12.73 -8.31 3.27
N VAL A 168 -13.05 -7.47 2.28
CA VAL A 168 -13.24 -7.88 0.87
C VAL A 168 -12.09 -7.46 -0.04
N HIS A 169 -11.09 -6.76 0.49
CA HIS A 169 -9.97 -6.23 -0.30
C HIS A 169 -8.99 -7.34 -0.65
N ASP A 170 -8.85 -7.63 -1.92
CA ASP A 170 -8.04 -8.75 -2.44
C ASP A 170 -6.80 -8.32 -3.22
N ILE A 171 -6.70 -7.07 -3.69
CA ILE A 171 -5.61 -6.61 -4.56
C ILE A 171 -4.24 -6.88 -3.94
N GLY A 172 -4.03 -6.49 -2.68
CA GLY A 172 -2.76 -6.70 -1.98
C GLY A 172 -2.42 -8.18 -1.84
N LYS A 173 -3.40 -9.01 -1.46
CA LYS A 173 -3.27 -10.46 -1.36
C LYS A 173 -2.91 -11.10 -2.70
N ASN A 174 -3.60 -10.70 -3.77
CA ASN A 174 -3.36 -11.23 -5.12
C ASN A 174 -1.96 -10.86 -5.62
N ILE A 175 -1.48 -9.65 -5.33
CA ILE A 175 -0.09 -9.24 -5.63
C ILE A 175 0.91 -10.14 -4.90
N VAL A 176 0.71 -10.39 -3.62
CA VAL A 176 1.56 -11.28 -2.82
C VAL A 176 1.53 -12.69 -3.40
N ALA A 177 0.35 -13.23 -3.74
CA ALA A 177 0.19 -14.54 -4.34
C ALA A 177 0.97 -14.68 -5.65
N VAL A 178 0.89 -13.68 -6.55
CA VAL A 178 1.65 -13.67 -7.80
C VAL A 178 3.15 -13.64 -7.53
N ILE A 179 3.62 -12.77 -6.64
CA ILE A 179 5.06 -12.65 -6.33
C ILE A 179 5.60 -13.95 -5.72
N LEU A 180 4.87 -14.58 -4.81
CA LEU A 180 5.25 -15.86 -4.22
C LEU A 180 5.29 -16.98 -5.26
N ALA A 181 4.27 -17.08 -6.12
CA ALA A 181 4.23 -18.07 -7.20
C ALA A 181 5.41 -17.89 -8.19
N CYS A 182 5.80 -16.63 -8.46
CA CYS A 182 6.96 -16.30 -9.27
C CYS A 182 8.29 -16.70 -8.64
N ASN A 183 8.33 -16.80 -7.31
CA ASN A 183 9.50 -17.25 -6.54
C ASN A 183 9.44 -18.76 -6.20
N ASN A 184 8.68 -19.52 -6.98
CA ASN A 184 8.55 -20.98 -6.89
C ASN A 184 7.92 -21.50 -5.60
N PHE A 185 7.07 -20.69 -4.93
CA PHE A 185 6.22 -21.17 -3.85
C PHE A 185 4.92 -21.76 -4.40
N GLU A 186 4.38 -22.75 -3.70
CA GLU A 186 3.00 -23.18 -3.90
C GLU A 186 2.08 -22.23 -3.13
N VAL A 187 1.18 -21.56 -3.82
CA VAL A 187 0.27 -20.62 -3.21
C VAL A 187 -1.14 -21.15 -3.24
N ILE A 188 -1.74 -21.28 -2.05
CA ILE A 188 -3.13 -21.68 -1.85
C ILE A 188 -3.88 -20.43 -1.41
N ASP A 189 -4.63 -19.85 -2.33
CA ASP A 189 -5.43 -18.66 -2.08
C ASP A 189 -6.83 -19.06 -1.57
N LEU A 190 -7.15 -18.68 -0.35
CA LEU A 190 -8.45 -18.95 0.27
C LEU A 190 -9.50 -17.88 -0.06
N GLY A 191 -9.10 -16.80 -0.74
CA GLY A 191 -10.00 -15.70 -1.10
C GLY A 191 -10.11 -14.61 -0.03
N VAL A 192 -11.30 -14.00 0.03
CA VAL A 192 -11.62 -12.89 0.92
C VAL A 192 -12.65 -13.30 1.97
N MET A 193 -12.81 -12.50 3.03
CA MET A 193 -13.77 -12.74 4.12
C MET A 193 -13.62 -14.14 4.76
N VAL A 194 -12.38 -14.64 4.86
CA VAL A 194 -12.12 -16.02 5.31
C VAL A 194 -12.15 -16.09 6.83
N PRO A 195 -13.05 -16.92 7.42
CA PRO A 195 -13.08 -17.13 8.86
C PRO A 195 -11.80 -17.77 9.40
N ALA A 196 -11.45 -17.46 10.65
CA ALA A 196 -10.25 -17.97 11.30
C ALA A 196 -10.17 -19.51 11.31
N GLU A 197 -11.29 -20.17 11.61
CA GLU A 197 -11.41 -21.62 11.66
C GLU A 197 -11.03 -22.27 10.32
N LYS A 198 -11.49 -21.67 9.21
CA LYS A 198 -11.19 -22.15 7.86
C LYS A 198 -9.72 -21.98 7.50
N ILE A 199 -9.09 -20.88 7.94
CA ILE A 199 -7.65 -20.66 7.73
C ILE A 199 -6.85 -21.74 8.46
N VAL A 200 -7.20 -22.01 9.74
CA VAL A 200 -6.54 -23.01 10.57
C VAL A 200 -6.74 -24.42 10.00
N GLU A 201 -7.97 -24.78 9.64
CA GLU A 201 -8.30 -26.09 9.04
C GLU A 201 -7.47 -26.33 7.78
N ARG A 202 -7.43 -25.33 6.88
CA ARG A 202 -6.67 -25.45 5.63
C ARG A 202 -5.16 -25.49 5.87
N ALA A 203 -4.65 -24.75 6.85
CA ALA A 203 -3.24 -24.77 7.22
C ALA A 203 -2.79 -26.18 7.67
N ILE A 204 -3.63 -26.85 8.45
CA ILE A 204 -3.39 -28.22 8.91
C ILE A 204 -3.50 -29.22 7.74
N ALA A 205 -4.60 -29.16 6.97
CA ALA A 205 -4.88 -30.09 5.88
C ALA A 205 -3.80 -30.05 4.78
N GLU A 206 -3.31 -28.85 4.46
CA GLU A 206 -2.29 -28.64 3.42
C GLU A 206 -0.86 -28.74 3.95
N GLN A 207 -0.68 -28.88 5.26
CA GLN A 207 0.66 -28.82 5.89
C GLN A 207 1.43 -27.57 5.47
N ALA A 208 0.77 -26.41 5.58
CA ALA A 208 1.33 -25.15 5.10
C ALA A 208 2.60 -24.75 5.86
N ASP A 209 3.63 -24.33 5.11
CA ASP A 209 4.87 -23.82 5.68
C ASP A 209 4.72 -22.38 6.18
N PHE A 210 3.78 -21.62 5.57
CA PHE A 210 3.52 -20.22 5.89
C PHE A 210 2.04 -19.88 5.75
N ILE A 211 1.59 -18.90 6.54
CA ILE A 211 0.27 -18.27 6.41
C ILE A 211 0.45 -16.78 6.21
N GLY A 212 -0.08 -16.24 5.11
CA GLY A 212 -0.15 -14.81 4.82
C GLY A 212 -1.55 -14.28 5.10
N LEU A 213 -1.66 -13.31 6.01
CA LEU A 213 -2.91 -12.63 6.33
C LEU A 213 -2.92 -11.23 5.75
N SER A 214 -4.00 -10.88 5.05
CA SER A 214 -4.22 -9.56 4.45
C SER A 214 -5.45 -8.90 5.04
N GLY A 215 -5.40 -7.58 5.19
CA GLY A 215 -6.52 -6.75 5.61
C GLY A 215 -6.27 -5.28 5.29
N LEU A 216 -7.34 -4.53 4.97
CA LEU A 216 -7.28 -3.12 4.63
C LEU A 216 -8.04 -2.22 5.60
N ILE A 217 -9.02 -2.74 6.31
CA ILE A 217 -9.87 -1.95 7.22
C ILE A 217 -9.48 -2.21 8.68
N THR A 218 -9.78 -1.26 9.56
CA THR A 218 -9.41 -1.36 10.98
C THR A 218 -9.91 -2.63 11.66
N PRO A 219 -11.14 -3.12 11.43
CA PRO A 219 -11.61 -4.38 12.02
C PRO A 219 -10.79 -5.62 11.62
N SER A 220 -10.12 -5.59 10.46
CA SER A 220 -9.26 -6.70 10.02
C SER A 220 -8.10 -6.94 10.97
N LEU A 221 -7.65 -5.91 11.68
CA LEU A 221 -6.57 -6.00 12.66
C LEU A 221 -6.95 -6.89 13.87
N GLU A 222 -8.21 -6.81 14.31
CA GLU A 222 -8.73 -7.65 15.40
C GLU A 222 -8.95 -9.09 14.91
N GLU A 223 -9.42 -9.26 13.68
CA GLU A 223 -9.55 -10.59 13.07
C GLU A 223 -8.20 -11.28 12.88
N MET A 224 -7.13 -10.54 12.56
CA MET A 224 -5.77 -11.13 12.53
C MET A 224 -5.33 -11.64 13.90
N CYS A 225 -5.64 -10.91 14.99
CA CYS A 225 -5.39 -11.39 16.35
C CYS A 225 -6.21 -12.66 16.65
N HIS A 226 -7.47 -12.70 16.18
CA HIS A 226 -8.34 -13.88 16.34
C HIS A 226 -7.77 -15.09 15.59
N VAL A 227 -7.34 -14.94 14.33
CA VAL A 227 -6.74 -16.02 13.54
C VAL A 227 -5.53 -16.64 14.26
N VAL A 228 -4.57 -15.80 14.72
CA VAL A 228 -3.38 -16.34 15.38
C VAL A 228 -3.69 -16.96 16.74
N SER A 229 -4.73 -16.49 17.44
CA SER A 229 -5.22 -17.10 18.67
C SER A 229 -5.84 -18.48 18.43
N GLU A 230 -6.59 -18.66 17.35
CA GLU A 230 -7.13 -19.96 16.94
C GLU A 230 -6.00 -20.92 16.50
N MET A 231 -4.97 -20.40 15.82
CA MET A 231 -3.76 -21.16 15.50
C MET A 231 -3.02 -21.64 16.78
N GLU A 232 -2.93 -20.79 17.80
CA GLU A 232 -2.33 -21.15 19.09
C GLU A 232 -3.10 -22.28 19.78
N LYS A 233 -4.45 -22.16 19.83
CA LYS A 233 -5.33 -23.20 20.36
C LYS A 233 -5.21 -24.53 19.62
N ALA A 234 -5.03 -24.49 18.30
CA ALA A 234 -4.80 -25.67 17.48
C ALA A 234 -3.38 -26.25 17.60
N GLY A 235 -2.49 -25.65 18.39
CA GLY A 235 -1.11 -26.09 18.57
C GLY A 235 -0.20 -25.86 17.36
N LEU A 236 -0.61 -25.04 16.39
CA LEU A 236 0.23 -24.72 15.24
C LEU A 236 1.45 -23.89 15.65
N ARG A 237 2.50 -23.98 14.83
CA ARG A 237 3.74 -23.16 14.95
C ARG A 237 4.15 -22.59 13.61
N THR A 238 3.27 -22.69 12.62
CA THR A 238 3.48 -22.18 11.26
C THR A 238 3.70 -20.67 11.31
N PRO A 239 4.77 -20.12 10.73
CA PRO A 239 5.00 -18.70 10.67
C PRO A 239 3.87 -17.95 9.97
N VAL A 240 3.50 -16.81 10.54
CA VAL A 240 2.44 -15.93 10.00
C VAL A 240 3.07 -14.64 9.50
N ILE A 241 2.76 -14.27 8.26
CA ILE A 241 3.19 -13.02 7.66
C ILE A 241 1.97 -12.10 7.55
N ILE A 242 2.08 -10.94 8.16
CA ILE A 242 1.01 -9.93 8.22
C ILE A 242 1.26 -8.87 7.16
N GLY A 243 0.26 -8.63 6.31
CA GLY A 243 0.29 -7.60 5.28
C GLY A 243 -1.03 -6.85 5.16
N GLY A 244 -0.98 -5.73 4.45
CA GLY A 244 -2.12 -4.86 4.21
C GLY A 244 -1.88 -3.42 4.66
N ALA A 245 -2.57 -2.46 4.02
CA ALA A 245 -2.27 -1.04 4.17
C ALA A 245 -2.52 -0.49 5.58
N THR A 246 -3.42 -1.11 6.36
CA THR A 246 -3.69 -0.70 7.75
C THR A 246 -2.78 -1.38 8.76
N THR A 247 -2.01 -2.38 8.34
CA THR A 247 -1.10 -3.09 9.23
C THR A 247 0.19 -2.29 9.45
N SER A 248 0.83 -2.52 10.58
CA SER A 248 2.11 -1.90 10.90
C SER A 248 2.97 -2.81 11.77
N LYS A 249 4.28 -2.60 11.75
CA LYS A 249 5.21 -3.29 12.66
C LYS A 249 4.81 -3.11 14.12
N LEU A 250 4.39 -1.90 14.50
CA LEU A 250 3.97 -1.60 15.87
C LEU A 250 2.72 -2.40 16.27
N HIS A 251 1.68 -2.38 15.43
CA HIS A 251 0.45 -3.14 15.70
C HIS A 251 0.73 -4.64 15.76
N THR A 252 1.51 -5.16 14.82
CA THR A 252 1.92 -6.57 14.79
C THR A 252 2.66 -6.95 16.08
N ALA A 253 3.60 -6.11 16.53
CA ALA A 253 4.37 -6.35 17.75
C ALA A 253 3.52 -6.30 19.02
N VAL A 254 2.56 -5.37 19.10
CA VAL A 254 1.82 -5.08 20.33
C VAL A 254 0.57 -5.94 20.48
N LYS A 255 -0.13 -6.21 19.38
CA LYS A 255 -1.45 -6.86 19.42
C LYS A 255 -1.44 -8.29 18.89
N ILE A 256 -0.79 -8.55 17.75
CA ILE A 256 -0.88 -9.86 17.10
C ILE A 256 0.15 -10.84 17.66
N ALA A 257 1.43 -10.47 17.69
CA ALA A 257 2.51 -11.36 18.12
C ALA A 257 2.36 -11.91 19.55
N PRO A 258 1.83 -11.17 20.55
CA PRO A 258 1.61 -11.72 21.88
C PRO A 258 0.55 -12.84 21.95
N CYS A 259 -0.32 -12.94 20.96
CA CYS A 259 -1.38 -13.95 20.92
C CYS A 259 -0.93 -15.28 20.32
N TYR A 260 0.35 -15.40 19.92
CA TYR A 260 0.85 -16.57 19.21
C TYR A 260 2.31 -16.88 19.58
N SER A 261 2.59 -18.12 19.92
CA SER A 261 3.95 -18.56 20.25
C SER A 261 4.81 -18.85 19.02
N GLY A 262 4.20 -19.04 17.84
CA GLY A 262 4.89 -19.10 16.55
C GLY A 262 5.45 -17.73 16.13
N ALA A 263 6.16 -17.70 15.01
CA ALA A 263 6.69 -16.45 14.46
C ALA A 263 5.59 -15.63 13.77
N VAL A 264 5.46 -14.36 14.12
CA VAL A 264 4.57 -13.38 13.45
C VAL A 264 5.43 -12.26 12.90
N ILE A 265 5.39 -12.05 11.59
CA ILE A 265 6.25 -11.11 10.89
C ILE A 265 5.38 -10.11 10.12
N HIS A 266 5.69 -8.82 10.21
CA HIS A 266 5.08 -7.81 9.38
C HIS A 266 5.88 -7.65 8.09
N ALA A 267 5.22 -7.82 6.94
CA ALA A 267 5.78 -7.48 5.63
C ALA A 267 5.35 -6.07 5.26
N GLY A 268 6.33 -5.17 5.11
CA GLY A 268 6.08 -3.77 4.76
C GLY A 268 5.50 -3.59 3.35
N ASP A 269 5.85 -4.52 2.46
CA ASP A 269 5.33 -4.59 1.09
C ASP A 269 5.33 -6.04 0.58
N ALA A 270 4.68 -6.25 -0.56
CA ALA A 270 4.49 -7.58 -1.14
C ALA A 270 5.82 -8.25 -1.55
N SER A 271 6.86 -7.49 -1.91
CA SER A 271 8.15 -8.00 -2.35
C SER A 271 8.98 -8.63 -1.24
N GLN A 272 8.68 -8.29 0.02
CA GLN A 272 9.39 -8.82 1.18
C GLN A 272 8.99 -10.28 1.50
N ASN A 273 7.81 -10.73 1.08
CA ASN A 273 7.31 -12.06 1.42
C ASN A 273 8.24 -13.20 1.00
N PRO A 274 8.78 -13.27 -0.23
CA PRO A 274 9.73 -14.32 -0.61
C PRO A 274 11.04 -14.26 0.16
N LEU A 275 11.52 -13.06 0.52
CA LEU A 275 12.75 -12.90 1.30
C LEU A 275 12.57 -13.39 2.73
N ILE A 276 11.45 -13.04 3.37
CA ILE A 276 11.06 -13.50 4.70
C ILE A 276 10.94 -15.04 4.69
N ALA A 277 10.24 -15.58 3.69
CA ALA A 277 10.07 -17.02 3.56
C ALA A 277 11.41 -17.76 3.35
N ALA A 278 12.32 -17.19 2.55
CA ALA A 278 13.64 -17.78 2.33
C ALA A 278 14.47 -17.83 3.63
N GLN A 279 14.43 -16.80 4.46
CA GLN A 279 15.09 -16.77 5.78
C GLN A 279 14.51 -17.83 6.72
N LEU A 280 13.19 -18.02 6.70
CA LEU A 280 12.50 -18.98 7.56
C LEU A 280 12.65 -20.44 7.10
N LEU A 281 12.84 -20.69 5.79
CA LEU A 281 13.08 -22.02 5.24
C LEU A 281 14.51 -22.50 5.45
N ASN A 282 15.47 -21.59 5.53
CA ASN A 282 16.87 -21.96 5.72
C ASN A 282 17.14 -22.33 7.18
N PRO A 283 17.47 -23.59 7.49
CA PRO A 283 17.71 -24.02 8.86
C PRO A 283 18.84 -23.25 9.57
N GLN A 284 19.80 -22.72 8.82
CA GLN A 284 20.95 -21.99 9.37
C GLN A 284 20.58 -20.57 9.82
N THR A 285 19.64 -19.91 9.13
CA THR A 285 19.26 -18.52 9.40
C THR A 285 17.96 -18.38 10.17
N ARG A 286 17.11 -19.42 10.17
CA ARG A 286 15.76 -19.40 10.74
C ARG A 286 15.71 -18.92 12.18
N GLU A 287 16.49 -19.55 13.05
CA GLU A 287 16.45 -19.26 14.49
C GLU A 287 16.97 -17.86 14.82
N GLU A 288 18.03 -17.43 14.15
CA GLU A 288 18.58 -16.09 14.29
C GLU A 288 17.59 -15.04 13.79
N PHE A 289 16.96 -15.27 12.63
CA PHE A 289 15.96 -14.38 12.05
C PHE A 289 14.73 -14.25 12.97
N ILE A 290 14.18 -15.35 13.48
CA ILE A 290 13.05 -15.32 14.42
C ILE A 290 13.43 -14.56 15.71
N ARG A 291 14.64 -14.75 16.21
CA ARG A 291 15.15 -14.04 17.39
C ARG A 291 15.25 -12.54 17.14
N SER A 292 15.78 -12.13 15.99
CA SER A 292 15.88 -10.72 15.63
C SER A 292 14.52 -10.04 15.54
N ILE A 293 13.52 -10.70 14.94
CA ILE A 293 12.14 -10.21 14.87
C ILE A 293 11.53 -10.05 16.27
N ARG A 294 11.71 -11.05 17.15
CA ARG A 294 11.20 -10.99 18.53
C ARG A 294 11.84 -9.85 19.31
N THR A 295 13.15 -9.64 19.16
CA THR A 295 13.87 -8.53 19.81
C THR A 295 13.37 -7.18 19.31
N GLU A 296 13.15 -7.02 17.99
CA GLU A 296 12.56 -5.80 17.42
C GLU A 296 11.15 -5.56 17.98
N GLN A 297 10.32 -6.60 18.02
CA GLN A 297 8.96 -6.50 18.56
C GLN A 297 8.94 -6.15 20.05
N GLU A 298 9.86 -6.69 20.85
CA GLU A 298 9.99 -6.37 22.27
C GLU A 298 10.44 -4.91 22.45
N ALA A 299 11.41 -4.44 21.68
CA ALA A 299 11.84 -3.06 21.69
C ALA A 299 10.69 -2.11 21.33
N LEU A 300 9.86 -2.45 20.33
CA LEU A 300 8.68 -1.68 19.95
C LEU A 300 7.64 -1.64 21.09
N ARG A 301 7.36 -2.76 21.75
CA ARG A 301 6.46 -2.79 22.92
C ARG A 301 6.97 -1.90 24.07
N ASN A 302 8.26 -1.98 24.36
CA ASN A 302 8.89 -1.22 25.43
C ASN A 302 9.00 0.29 25.13
N SER A 303 8.95 0.67 23.84
CA SER A 303 8.93 2.09 23.44
C SER A 303 7.59 2.78 23.67
N LEU A 304 6.53 2.02 23.89
CA LEU A 304 5.23 2.57 24.21
C LEU A 304 5.26 3.09 25.66
N LYS A 305 5.08 4.40 25.81
CA LYS A 305 4.85 4.97 27.14
C LYS A 305 3.49 4.45 27.63
N PRO A 306 3.42 3.86 28.83
CA PRO A 306 2.13 3.56 29.42
C PRO A 306 1.33 4.85 29.49
N VAL A 307 0.13 4.84 28.91
CA VAL A 307 -0.84 5.91 29.10
C VAL A 307 -1.47 5.63 30.46
N ASP A 308 -1.25 6.52 31.42
CA ASP A 308 -1.97 6.48 32.70
C ASP A 308 -3.46 6.74 32.40
N LEU A 309 -4.20 5.66 32.26
CA LEU A 309 -5.64 5.72 32.09
C LEU A 309 -6.28 5.90 33.46
N VAL A 310 -7.02 6.97 33.60
CA VAL A 310 -7.86 7.24 34.78
C VAL A 310 -9.14 6.42 34.62
N THR A 311 -9.60 5.80 35.68
CA THR A 311 -10.87 5.06 35.65
C THR A 311 -12.06 6.02 35.49
N LEU A 312 -13.15 5.55 34.87
CA LEU A 312 -14.36 6.39 34.72
C LEU A 312 -14.84 6.96 36.05
N SER A 313 -14.82 6.15 37.12
CA SER A 313 -15.20 6.58 38.45
C SER A 313 -14.29 7.69 39.04
N GLU A 314 -13.02 7.69 38.65
CA GLU A 314 -12.12 8.80 39.01
C GLU A 314 -12.44 10.06 38.22
N VAL A 315 -12.70 9.94 36.93
CA VAL A 315 -13.11 11.06 36.06
C VAL A 315 -14.41 11.69 36.60
N GLU A 316 -15.38 10.88 36.99
CA GLU A 316 -16.64 11.33 37.55
C GLU A 316 -16.47 12.13 38.85
N ARG A 317 -15.47 11.78 39.67
CA ARG A 317 -15.14 12.57 40.92
C ARG A 317 -14.62 13.98 40.62
N TYR A 318 -13.98 14.16 39.45
CA TYR A 318 -13.43 15.45 39.02
C TYR A 318 -14.36 16.18 38.04
N ALA A 319 -15.56 15.60 37.76
CA ALA A 319 -16.54 16.28 36.93
C ALA A 319 -16.93 17.62 37.54
N PRO A 320 -16.99 18.71 36.78
CA PRO A 320 -17.40 20.00 37.29
C PRO A 320 -18.81 19.91 37.89
N TYR A 321 -18.94 20.29 39.17
CA TYR A 321 -20.26 20.36 39.80
C TYR A 321 -21.03 21.55 39.23
N ILE A 322 -22.19 21.29 38.66
CA ILE A 322 -23.13 22.29 38.21
C ILE A 322 -24.38 22.18 39.13
N ASP A 323 -24.68 23.22 39.84
CA ASP A 323 -25.91 23.29 40.61
C ASP A 323 -27.11 23.51 39.67
N TRP A 324 -27.72 22.42 39.26
CA TRP A 324 -28.85 22.42 38.33
C TRP A 324 -30.13 23.07 38.94
N ASP A 325 -30.23 23.13 40.25
CA ASP A 325 -31.39 23.75 40.93
C ASP A 325 -31.35 25.28 40.81
N THR A 326 -30.17 25.84 40.70
CA THR A 326 -29.99 27.30 40.53
C THR A 326 -29.65 27.73 39.11
N TYR A 327 -29.25 26.76 38.24
CA TYR A 327 -28.90 27.06 36.87
C TYR A 327 -30.13 27.26 35.98
N THR A 328 -30.24 28.46 35.43
CA THR A 328 -31.26 28.76 34.41
C THR A 328 -30.63 28.75 33.04
N ALA A 329 -31.00 27.77 32.25
CA ALA A 329 -30.52 27.69 30.87
C ALA A 329 -31.00 28.91 30.03
N PRO A 330 -30.12 29.55 29.25
CA PRO A 330 -30.54 30.64 28.36
C PRO A 330 -31.50 30.12 27.34
N ARG A 331 -32.69 30.75 27.26
CA ARG A 331 -33.71 30.35 26.30
C ARG A 331 -33.47 31.06 24.97
N PRO A 332 -33.25 30.32 23.86
CA PRO A 332 -33.15 30.91 22.53
C PRO A 332 -34.44 31.67 22.17
N ARG A 333 -34.33 32.66 21.31
CA ARG A 333 -35.51 33.40 20.82
C ARG A 333 -36.45 32.49 19.99
N GLN A 334 -35.87 31.53 19.29
CA GLN A 334 -36.58 30.58 18.44
C GLN A 334 -35.98 29.18 18.67
N MET A 335 -36.85 28.23 18.99
CA MET A 335 -36.50 26.82 19.13
C MET A 335 -36.85 26.09 17.84
N GLY A 336 -36.30 24.90 17.65
CA GLY A 336 -36.61 24.03 16.53
C GLY A 336 -35.57 24.08 15.42
N LEU A 337 -35.94 23.53 14.27
CA LEU A 337 -35.11 23.49 13.05
C LEU A 337 -35.20 24.80 12.28
N HIS A 338 -34.06 25.37 11.99
CA HIS A 338 -33.94 26.61 11.22
C HIS A 338 -33.10 26.37 9.96
N THR A 339 -33.58 26.87 8.85
CA THR A 339 -32.83 26.91 7.60
C THR A 339 -32.44 28.36 7.32
N VAL A 340 -31.16 28.60 7.10
CA VAL A 340 -30.62 29.91 6.80
C VAL A 340 -30.01 29.89 5.42
N PRO A 341 -30.44 30.79 4.51
CA PRO A 341 -29.71 30.99 3.27
C PRO A 341 -28.31 31.52 3.59
N VAL A 342 -27.30 30.95 2.95
CA VAL A 342 -25.93 31.41 3.04
C VAL A 342 -25.38 31.61 1.63
N THR A 343 -24.47 32.56 1.48
CA THR A 343 -23.78 32.79 0.20
C THR A 343 -22.40 32.17 0.23
N VAL A 344 -21.78 32.01 -0.93
CA VAL A 344 -20.37 31.61 -1.04
C VAL A 344 -19.46 32.60 -0.29
N GLY A 345 -19.78 33.91 -0.40
CA GLY A 345 -19.07 34.97 0.34
C GLY A 345 -19.15 34.83 1.86
N ASP A 346 -20.30 34.37 2.40
CA ASP A 346 -20.44 34.10 3.85
C ASP A 346 -19.58 32.93 4.31
N ILE A 347 -19.37 31.94 3.47
CA ILE A 347 -18.62 30.70 3.81
C ILE A 347 -17.11 30.92 3.64
N ARG A 348 -16.71 31.70 2.64
CA ARG A 348 -15.31 31.91 2.24
C ARG A 348 -14.35 32.23 3.38
N PRO A 349 -14.68 33.12 4.36
CA PRO A 349 -13.81 33.42 5.50
C PRO A 349 -13.56 32.23 6.45
N PHE A 350 -14.41 31.21 6.38
CA PHE A 350 -14.36 30.03 7.26
C PHE A 350 -13.71 28.82 6.59
N ILE A 351 -13.22 28.95 5.36
CA ILE A 351 -12.53 27.86 4.68
C ILE A 351 -11.24 27.53 5.41
N ASN A 352 -11.10 26.27 5.84
CA ASN A 352 -9.87 25.79 6.45
C ASN A 352 -8.86 25.36 5.39
N TRP A 353 -8.01 26.29 4.97
CA TRP A 353 -6.99 26.08 3.96
C TRP A 353 -5.97 25.00 4.32
N ARG A 354 -5.73 24.76 5.63
CA ARG A 354 -4.84 23.66 6.08
C ARG A 354 -5.43 22.31 5.72
N VAL A 355 -6.72 22.11 5.95
CA VAL A 355 -7.44 20.89 5.58
C VAL A 355 -7.48 20.75 4.07
N PHE A 356 -7.79 21.85 3.34
CA PHE A 356 -7.78 21.87 1.89
C PHE A 356 -6.47 21.36 1.31
N PHE A 357 -5.33 21.95 1.68
CA PHE A 357 -4.02 21.50 1.21
C PHE A 357 -3.66 20.07 1.63
N SER A 358 -4.12 19.63 2.81
CA SER A 358 -3.91 18.25 3.26
C SER A 358 -4.65 17.25 2.37
N VAL A 359 -5.89 17.55 1.96
CA VAL A 359 -6.67 16.73 1.02
C VAL A 359 -5.96 16.61 -0.32
N TRP A 360 -5.38 17.72 -0.80
CA TRP A 360 -4.59 17.75 -2.04
C TRP A 360 -3.16 17.19 -1.88
N LYS A 361 -2.80 16.64 -0.71
CA LYS A 361 -1.47 16.07 -0.40
C LYS A 361 -0.30 17.04 -0.58
N ILE A 362 -0.58 18.32 -0.57
CA ILE A 362 0.44 19.37 -0.67
C ILE A 362 1.11 19.64 0.69
N GLY A 363 0.35 19.52 1.75
CA GLY A 363 0.81 19.72 3.12
C GLY A 363 0.26 21.01 3.76
N ALA A 364 -0.10 20.92 5.04
CA ALA A 364 -0.75 22.01 5.78
C ALA A 364 0.14 23.25 5.99
N GLY A 365 1.46 23.11 5.86
CA GLY A 365 2.42 24.22 6.04
C GLY A 365 2.29 25.33 4.99
N TYR A 366 1.78 25.00 3.80
CA TYR A 366 1.58 25.96 2.72
C TYR A 366 0.31 26.82 2.86
N ALA A 367 -0.51 26.56 3.88
CA ALA A 367 -1.76 27.30 4.11
C ALA A 367 -1.54 28.78 4.43
N SER A 368 -0.33 29.16 4.85
CA SER A 368 0.06 30.56 5.06
C SER A 368 -0.07 31.47 3.81
N ILE A 369 -0.22 30.87 2.62
CA ILE A 369 -0.55 31.63 1.40
C ILE A 369 -1.89 32.39 1.54
N ALA A 370 -2.83 31.85 2.30
CA ALA A 370 -4.14 32.43 2.52
C ALA A 370 -4.10 33.71 3.38
N ASP A 371 -3.05 33.88 4.21
CA ASP A 371 -2.85 35.03 5.08
C ASP A 371 -2.22 36.23 4.34
N MET A 372 -1.90 36.04 3.05
CA MET A 372 -1.15 37.06 2.31
C MET A 372 -2.05 38.02 1.54
N GLN A 373 -1.63 39.25 1.50
CA GLN A 373 -2.17 40.22 0.55
C GLN A 373 -1.72 39.86 -0.88
N GLY A 374 -2.67 39.71 -1.81
CA GLY A 374 -2.48 39.08 -3.13
C GLY A 374 -1.59 39.81 -4.14
N CYS A 375 -0.69 40.73 -3.74
CA CYS A 375 0.23 41.39 -4.63
C CYS A 375 1.38 40.44 -5.10
N ASP A 376 1.90 40.68 -6.31
CA ASP A 376 2.95 39.82 -6.89
C ASP A 376 4.26 39.86 -6.10
N HIS A 377 4.56 41.00 -5.45
CA HIS A 377 5.70 41.14 -4.56
C HIS A 377 5.56 40.21 -3.35
N CYS A 378 4.39 40.22 -2.68
CA CYS A 378 4.13 39.37 -1.52
C CYS A 378 4.22 37.88 -1.89
N LYS A 379 3.70 37.48 -3.06
CA LYS A 379 3.78 36.12 -3.57
C LYS A 379 5.24 35.69 -3.81
N ALA A 380 6.05 36.58 -4.40
CA ALA A 380 7.47 36.29 -4.63
C ALA A 380 8.24 36.14 -3.29
N VAL A 381 7.97 36.99 -2.31
CA VAL A 381 8.57 36.92 -0.97
C VAL A 381 8.17 35.63 -0.27
N TRP A 382 6.89 35.26 -0.33
CA TRP A 382 6.39 34.02 0.25
C TRP A 382 7.07 32.80 -0.39
N LEU A 383 7.16 32.74 -1.72
CA LEU A 383 7.82 31.67 -2.42
C LEU A 383 9.31 31.58 -2.08
N ALA A 384 9.97 32.74 -1.92
CA ALA A 384 11.38 32.79 -1.55
C ALA A 384 11.64 32.36 -0.11
N SER A 385 10.64 32.40 0.77
CA SER A 385 10.77 31.97 2.18
C SER A 385 10.98 30.47 2.34
N PHE A 386 10.70 29.67 1.31
CA PHE A 386 10.88 28.22 1.35
C PHE A 386 12.29 27.82 0.86
N PRO A 387 12.84 26.72 1.41
CA PRO A 387 14.05 26.11 0.90
C PRO A 387 13.95 25.81 -0.59
N SER A 388 15.09 25.86 -1.31
CA SER A 388 15.09 25.66 -2.78
C SER A 388 14.45 24.34 -3.23
N ALA A 389 14.59 23.27 -2.42
CA ALA A 389 13.99 21.96 -2.68
C ALA A 389 12.44 21.95 -2.56
N GLU A 390 11.87 22.89 -1.80
CA GLU A 390 10.42 22.96 -1.53
C GLU A 390 9.71 24.02 -2.39
N ARG A 391 10.46 24.89 -3.08
CA ARG A 391 9.88 25.99 -3.86
C ARG A 391 8.96 25.53 -4.99
N ALA A 392 9.26 24.42 -5.63
CA ALA A 392 8.40 23.85 -6.65
C ALA A 392 7.02 23.50 -6.07
N LYS A 393 7.00 22.85 -4.90
CA LYS A 393 5.77 22.48 -4.21
C LYS A 393 5.04 23.70 -3.63
N ALA A 394 5.76 24.72 -3.20
CA ALA A 394 5.16 25.99 -2.77
C ALA A 394 4.51 26.73 -3.97
N ALA A 395 5.13 26.69 -5.17
CA ALA A 395 4.54 27.25 -6.38
C ALA A 395 3.25 26.51 -6.79
N GLU A 396 3.24 25.19 -6.69
CA GLU A 396 2.04 24.36 -6.90
C GLU A 396 0.93 24.72 -5.90
N ALA A 397 1.25 24.87 -4.62
CA ALA A 397 0.30 25.32 -3.60
C ALA A 397 -0.28 26.70 -3.91
N MET A 398 0.54 27.62 -4.37
CA MET A 398 0.12 28.96 -4.76
C MET A 398 -0.85 28.92 -5.96
N GLN A 399 -0.55 28.10 -6.96
CA GLN A 399 -1.40 27.93 -8.13
C GLN A 399 -2.75 27.34 -7.74
N LEU A 400 -2.75 26.26 -6.94
CA LEU A 400 -3.96 25.63 -6.44
C LEU A 400 -4.83 26.59 -5.60
N TYR A 401 -4.21 27.41 -4.75
CA TYR A 401 -4.92 28.45 -4.01
C TYR A 401 -5.59 29.47 -4.93
N LYS A 402 -4.89 29.91 -5.99
CA LYS A 402 -5.41 30.83 -6.99
C LYS A 402 -6.61 30.22 -7.73
N GLU A 403 -6.51 28.99 -8.15
CA GLU A 403 -7.59 28.27 -8.85
C GLU A 403 -8.81 28.06 -7.95
N ALA A 404 -8.60 27.67 -6.69
CA ALA A 404 -9.68 27.55 -5.73
C ALA A 404 -10.42 28.88 -5.50
N ASN A 405 -9.68 30.00 -5.38
CA ASN A 405 -10.30 31.30 -5.24
C ASN A 405 -11.05 31.74 -6.51
N HIS A 406 -10.48 31.46 -7.68
CA HIS A 406 -11.17 31.73 -8.95
C HIS A 406 -12.48 30.95 -9.07
N LEU A 407 -12.47 29.67 -8.65
CA LEU A 407 -13.70 28.89 -8.61
C LEU A 407 -14.74 29.48 -7.66
N LEU A 408 -14.31 29.93 -6.45
CA LEU A 408 -15.20 30.59 -5.51
C LEU A 408 -15.78 31.89 -6.09
N ASP A 409 -14.97 32.70 -6.79
CA ASP A 409 -15.40 33.92 -7.46
C ASP A 409 -16.44 33.60 -8.56
N THR A 410 -16.24 32.55 -9.33
CA THR A 410 -17.16 32.08 -10.36
C THR A 410 -18.49 31.63 -9.74
N LEU A 411 -18.46 30.81 -8.69
CA LEU A 411 -19.64 30.32 -8.01
C LEU A 411 -20.45 31.47 -7.36
N GLU A 412 -19.77 32.49 -6.89
CA GLU A 412 -20.40 33.69 -6.33
C GLU A 412 -21.03 34.57 -7.45
N ALA A 413 -20.35 34.72 -8.57
CA ALA A 413 -20.83 35.56 -9.70
C ALA A 413 -22.01 34.91 -10.43
N GLU A 414 -21.99 33.60 -10.64
CA GLU A 414 -23.04 32.90 -11.39
C GLU A 414 -24.37 32.78 -10.61
N ASN A 415 -24.35 32.99 -9.30
CA ASN A 415 -25.52 32.93 -8.42
C ASN A 415 -26.36 31.63 -8.54
N ASN A 416 -25.75 30.59 -9.16
CA ASN A 416 -26.38 29.29 -9.43
C ASN A 416 -26.35 28.34 -8.23
N THR A 417 -25.55 28.67 -7.23
CA THR A 417 -25.44 27.90 -5.99
C THR A 417 -26.10 28.68 -4.88
N SER A 418 -27.20 28.15 -4.33
CA SER A 418 -27.85 28.66 -3.12
C SER A 418 -27.60 27.68 -1.98
N PRO A 419 -26.41 27.69 -1.35
CA PRO A 419 -26.17 26.80 -0.22
C PRO A 419 -27.13 27.14 0.92
N GLN A 420 -27.58 26.12 1.64
CA GLN A 420 -28.45 26.28 2.79
C GLN A 420 -27.76 25.70 4.02
N ALA A 421 -27.72 26.46 5.08
CA ALA A 421 -27.30 25.98 6.39
C ALA A 421 -28.54 25.64 7.22
N CYS A 422 -28.53 24.47 7.87
CA CYS A 422 -29.58 24.08 8.79
C CYS A 422 -28.97 23.95 10.20
N TYR A 423 -29.63 24.52 11.20
CA TYR A 423 -29.29 24.29 12.59
C TYR A 423 -30.54 23.99 13.39
N LEU A 424 -30.37 23.18 14.45
CA LEU A 424 -31.43 22.79 15.35
C LEU A 424 -31.11 23.32 16.75
N LEU A 425 -32.03 24.05 17.34
CA LEU A 425 -32.03 24.41 18.76
C LEU A 425 -33.10 23.60 19.48
N ALA A 426 -32.64 22.71 20.36
CA ALA A 426 -33.52 21.79 21.09
C ALA A 426 -33.23 21.87 22.60
N GLU A 427 -34.23 21.56 23.41
CA GLU A 427 -34.01 21.30 24.82
C GLU A 427 -33.18 20.03 24.99
N ALA A 428 -32.14 20.08 25.79
CA ALA A 428 -31.28 18.93 26.06
C ALA A 428 -31.16 18.68 27.54
N ALA A 429 -31.22 17.44 27.95
CA ALA A 429 -30.94 17.02 29.31
C ALA A 429 -29.97 15.84 29.30
N SER A 430 -28.96 15.87 30.15
CA SER A 430 -28.00 14.78 30.30
C SER A 430 -28.38 13.92 31.50
N TYR A 431 -28.42 12.61 31.29
CA TYR A 431 -28.65 11.61 32.32
C TYR A 431 -27.57 10.56 32.20
N ASP A 432 -26.69 10.46 33.16
CA ASP A 432 -25.51 9.60 33.10
C ASP A 432 -24.73 9.83 31.79
N ASN A 433 -24.62 8.81 30.97
CA ASN A 433 -23.93 8.86 29.67
C ASN A 433 -24.88 9.06 28.47
N ILE A 434 -26.11 9.50 28.72
CA ILE A 434 -27.15 9.69 27.68
C ILE A 434 -27.55 11.16 27.63
N ILE A 435 -27.55 11.75 26.43
CA ILE A 435 -28.12 13.06 26.16
C ILE A 435 -29.51 12.84 25.55
N ARG A 436 -30.55 13.33 26.20
CA ARG A 436 -31.94 13.35 25.67
C ARG A 436 -32.22 14.70 25.05
N LEU A 437 -32.64 14.69 23.81
CA LEU A 437 -33.10 15.87 23.10
C LEU A 437 -34.65 15.87 23.08
N ARG A 438 -35.22 17.02 23.32
CA ARG A 438 -36.66 17.28 23.11
C ARG A 438 -36.78 18.22 21.93
N LEU A 439 -37.27 17.67 20.81
CA LEU A 439 -37.50 18.40 19.55
C LEU A 439 -38.83 19.11 19.57
#